data_5b6cfc1b427ec32461d1166969cc5f3d
#
_entry.id   5b6cfc1b427ec32461d1166969cc5f3d
#
_cell.length_a   1.000
_cell.length_b   1.000
_cell.length_c   1.000
_cell.angle_alpha   90.00
_cell.angle_beta   90.00
_cell.angle_gamma   90.00
#
_symmetry.space_group_name_H-M   'P 1'
#
loop_
_entity.id
_entity.type
_entity.pdbx_description
1 polymer ?
#
loop_
_entity_poly.entity_id
_entity_poly.type
_entity_poly.pdbx_seq_one_letter_code
_entity_poly.pdbx_strand_id
1 'polypeptide(L)'
;MANELHYKRRKLLTIVTEASIERKVTADALRLGAKGYTVCEASGQGHRGVRQGDWEANRNVRIEIVCAEQVARSIIDHLVQTYYDDYAMIVFLSDVEVIRPDKF
;
A
#
# COMPACT_ATOMS: atom_id res chain seq x y z
N MET A 1 15.69 -21.03 -26.82
CA MET A 1 15.81 -20.06 -26.17
C MET A 1 15.11 -19.96 -25.03
N ALA A 2 15.67 -19.96 -24.13
CA ALA A 2 15.05 -20.04 -22.94
C ALA A 2 14.85 -18.75 -22.28
N ASN A 3 15.00 -17.72 -22.96
CA ASN A 3 15.00 -16.45 -22.29
C ASN A 3 13.78 -15.63 -22.51
N GLU A 4 12.67 -16.31 -22.78
CA GLU A 4 11.44 -15.55 -22.89
C GLU A 4 11.04 -15.02 -21.54
N LEU A 5 10.70 -13.76 -21.51
CA LEU A 5 10.15 -13.18 -20.29
C LEU A 5 8.66 -13.44 -20.28
N HIS A 6 8.18 -13.78 -19.11
CA HIS A 6 6.76 -13.99 -18.93
C HIS A 6 6.21 -12.84 -18.13
N TYR A 7 5.34 -12.07 -18.76
CA TYR A 7 4.69 -10.94 -18.11
C TYR A 7 3.32 -11.37 -17.62
N LYS A 8 2.98 -11.01 -16.44
CA LYS A 8 1.62 -11.21 -15.95
C LYS A 8 1.12 -9.94 -15.31
N ARG A 9 -0.16 -9.71 -15.43
CA ARG A 9 -0.77 -8.55 -14.85
C ARG A 9 -1.07 -8.79 -13.38
N ARG A 10 -0.79 -7.77 -12.58
CA ARG A 10 -1.10 -7.77 -11.16
C ARG A 10 -1.63 -6.39 -10.81
N LYS A 11 -2.07 -6.23 -9.59
CA LYS A 11 -2.45 -4.91 -9.07
C LYS A 11 -1.31 -4.33 -8.26
N LEU A 12 -1.09 -3.04 -8.42
CA LEU A 12 -0.25 -2.29 -7.50
C LEU A 12 -1.19 -1.54 -6.58
N LEU A 13 -1.18 -1.90 -5.32
CA LEU A 13 -1.94 -1.21 -4.29
C LEU A 13 -1.03 -0.21 -3.65
N THR A 14 -1.41 1.06 -3.69
CA THR A 14 -0.64 2.13 -3.08
C THR A 14 -1.43 2.70 -1.91
N ILE A 15 -0.78 2.77 -0.76
CA ILE A 15 -1.38 3.30 0.45
C ILE A 15 -0.47 4.40 0.96
N VAL A 16 -0.99 5.62 1.06
CA VAL A 16 -0.24 6.72 1.67
C VAL A 16 -0.95 7.05 2.96
N THR A 17 -0.26 6.95 4.07
CA THR A 17 -0.90 7.13 5.37
C THR A 17 0.10 7.62 6.40
N GLU A 18 -0.37 7.81 7.61
CA GLU A 18 0.45 8.28 8.71
C GLU A 18 1.45 7.22 9.14
N ALA A 19 2.66 7.65 9.42
CA ALA A 19 3.73 6.73 9.79
C ALA A 19 3.39 5.95 11.05
N SER A 20 2.55 6.51 11.91
CA SER A 20 2.20 5.87 13.18
C SER A 20 1.51 4.53 13.02
N ILE A 21 0.85 4.29 11.89
CA ILE A 21 0.15 3.03 11.68
C ILE A 21 0.82 2.14 10.65
N GLU A 22 2.02 2.48 10.21
CA GLU A 22 2.69 1.71 9.18
C GLU A 22 2.77 0.23 9.53
N ARG A 23 3.19 -0.09 10.75
CA ARG A 23 3.37 -1.49 11.13
C ARG A 23 2.07 -2.26 11.19
N LYS A 24 1.02 -1.60 11.63
CA LYS A 24 -0.29 -2.25 11.66
C LYS A 24 -0.78 -2.55 10.26
N VAL A 25 -0.64 -1.59 9.36
CA VAL A 25 -1.12 -1.73 8.00
C VAL A 25 -0.35 -2.82 7.27
N THR A 26 0.98 -2.84 7.38
CA THR A 26 1.77 -3.84 6.69
C THR A 26 1.52 -5.25 7.26
N ALA A 27 1.36 -5.36 8.57
CA ALA A 27 1.03 -6.64 9.18
C ALA A 27 -0.33 -7.15 8.71
N ASP A 28 -1.31 -6.26 8.63
CA ASP A 28 -2.63 -6.61 8.14
C ASP A 28 -2.57 -7.07 6.68
N ALA A 29 -1.79 -6.38 5.87
CA ALA A 29 -1.65 -6.73 4.45
C ALA A 29 -1.07 -8.13 4.27
N LEU A 30 -0.05 -8.45 5.04
CA LEU A 30 0.55 -9.80 4.97
C LEU A 30 -0.45 -10.86 5.41
N ARG A 31 -1.19 -10.57 6.47
CA ARG A 31 -2.19 -11.51 6.96
C ARG A 31 -3.29 -11.75 5.92
N LEU A 32 -3.60 -10.75 5.13
CA LEU A 32 -4.67 -10.84 4.13
C LEU A 32 -4.19 -11.38 2.79
N GLY A 33 -2.92 -11.73 2.67
CA GLY A 33 -2.44 -12.45 1.51
C GLY A 33 -1.33 -11.79 0.71
N ALA A 34 -0.92 -10.57 1.07
CA ALA A 34 0.20 -9.95 0.38
C ALA A 34 1.47 -10.75 0.66
N LYS A 35 2.32 -10.88 -0.36
CA LYS A 35 3.55 -11.63 -0.20
C LYS A 35 4.73 -10.74 0.16
N GLY A 36 4.54 -9.45 0.12
CA GLY A 36 5.58 -8.50 0.50
C GLY A 36 5.09 -7.10 0.31
N TYR A 37 5.94 -6.14 0.64
CA TYR A 37 5.60 -4.73 0.48
C TYR A 37 6.88 -3.90 0.43
N THR A 38 6.74 -2.68 -0.05
CA THR A 38 7.81 -1.70 -0.02
C THR A 38 7.28 -0.47 0.69
N VAL A 39 8.08 0.13 1.55
CA VAL A 39 7.68 1.34 2.27
C VAL A 39 8.73 2.40 2.06
N CYS A 40 8.29 3.61 1.80
CA CYS A 40 9.19 4.76 1.80
C CYS A 40 8.49 5.93 2.50
N GLU A 41 9.27 6.90 2.92
CA GLU A 41 8.70 8.09 3.51
C GLU A 41 8.06 8.94 2.43
N ALA A 42 7.01 9.66 2.80
CA ALA A 42 6.30 10.50 1.86
C ALA A 42 5.94 11.81 2.53
N SER A 43 5.88 12.88 1.74
CA SER A 43 5.42 14.15 2.24
C SER A 43 4.46 14.73 1.23
N GLY A 44 3.51 15.51 1.70
CA GLY A 44 2.52 16.10 0.83
C GLY A 44 1.49 16.85 1.64
N GLN A 45 0.46 17.28 0.94
CA GLN A 45 -0.61 18.03 1.54
C GLN A 45 -1.91 17.49 0.98
N GLY A 46 -2.85 17.19 1.84
CA GLY A 46 -4.13 16.65 1.42
C GLY A 46 -5.28 17.50 1.93
N HIS A 47 -6.47 16.98 1.77
CA HIS A 47 -7.66 17.70 2.20
C HIS A 47 -7.75 17.91 3.70
N ARG A 48 -7.08 17.09 4.48
CA ARG A 48 -7.06 17.31 5.91
C ARG A 48 -6.11 18.43 6.30
N GLY A 49 -5.47 19.05 5.31
CA GLY A 49 -4.61 20.17 5.55
C GLY A 49 -3.20 19.79 5.87
N VAL A 50 -2.39 20.81 6.06
CA VAL A 50 -1.00 20.62 6.43
C VAL A 50 -0.96 20.29 7.90
N ARG A 51 -0.24 19.24 8.25
CA ARG A 51 -0.08 18.93 9.65
C ARG A 51 0.87 19.93 10.27
N GLN A 52 0.43 20.52 11.35
CA GLN A 52 1.19 21.57 11.95
C GLN A 52 2.31 21.10 12.80
N GLY A 53 2.39 20.16 13.42
CA GLY A 53 3.50 19.79 14.24
C GLY A 53 4.62 19.31 13.38
N ASP A 54 5.77 19.66 13.65
CA ASP A 54 6.86 19.25 12.88
C ASP A 54 7.53 18.08 13.45
N TRP A 55 6.85 17.32 14.22
CA TRP A 55 7.46 16.22 14.81
C TRP A 55 7.12 14.97 14.04
N GLU A 56 7.73 13.91 14.43
CA GLU A 56 7.65 12.66 13.73
C GLU A 56 6.26 12.08 13.67
N ALA A 57 5.42 12.46 14.59
CA ALA A 57 4.05 11.96 14.60
C ALA A 57 3.28 12.38 13.35
N ASN A 58 3.75 13.42 12.65
CA ASN A 58 3.08 13.88 11.45
C ASN A 58 3.70 13.38 10.17
N ARG A 59 4.62 12.45 10.26
CA ARG A 59 5.24 11.90 9.06
C ARG A 59 4.30 10.93 8.40
N ASN A 60 4.46 10.81 7.11
CA ASN A 60 3.67 9.90 6.29
C ASN A 60 4.56 8.89 5.61
N VAL A 61 3.96 7.78 5.25
CA VAL A 61 4.64 6.73 4.51
C VAL A 61 3.82 6.36 3.28
N ARG A 62 4.51 5.87 2.28
CA ARG A 62 3.90 5.30 1.09
C ARG A 62 4.22 3.82 1.10
N ILE A 63 3.19 3.00 1.09
CA ILE A 63 3.31 1.56 1.12
C ILE A 63 2.84 1.06 -0.23
N GLU A 64 3.67 0.24 -0.88
CA GLU A 64 3.35 -0.32 -2.18
C GLU A 64 3.30 -1.83 -2.06
N ILE A 65 2.23 -2.42 -2.58
CA ILE A 65 2.03 -3.86 -2.52
C ILE A 65 1.61 -4.30 -3.91
N VAL A 66 2.40 -5.20 -4.50
CA VAL A 66 2.02 -5.81 -5.77
C VAL A 66 1.40 -7.16 -5.45
N CYS A 67 0.19 -7.39 -5.92
CA CYS A 67 -0.54 -8.60 -5.53
C CYS A 67 -1.66 -8.88 -6.53
N ALA A 68 -2.28 -10.04 -6.39
CA ALA A 68 -3.45 -10.37 -7.18
C ALA A 68 -4.60 -9.45 -6.82
N GLU A 69 -5.52 -9.26 -7.75
CA GLU A 69 -6.62 -8.34 -7.54
C GLU A 69 -7.45 -8.69 -6.30
N GLN A 70 -7.71 -9.96 -6.09
CA GLN A 70 -8.53 -10.36 -4.97
C GLN A 70 -7.89 -9.99 -3.63
N VAL A 71 -6.58 -10.14 -3.55
CA VAL A 71 -5.86 -9.76 -2.34
C VAL A 71 -5.92 -8.25 -2.13
N ALA A 72 -5.72 -7.49 -3.21
CA ALA A 72 -5.77 -6.03 -3.12
C ALA A 72 -7.13 -5.56 -2.61
N ARG A 73 -8.20 -6.14 -3.13
CA ARG A 73 -9.54 -5.72 -2.72
C ARG A 73 -9.84 -6.10 -1.28
N SER A 74 -9.35 -7.25 -0.82
CA SER A 74 -9.50 -7.62 0.58
C SER A 74 -8.78 -6.65 1.50
N ILE A 75 -7.59 -6.23 1.09
CA ILE A 75 -6.84 -5.27 1.88
C ILE A 75 -7.58 -3.94 1.93
N ILE A 76 -8.07 -3.46 0.78
CA ILE A 76 -8.79 -2.20 0.74
C ILE A 76 -10.01 -2.23 1.65
N ASP A 77 -10.79 -3.31 1.58
CA ASP A 77 -11.97 -3.41 2.43
C ASP A 77 -11.59 -3.31 3.90
N HIS A 78 -10.53 -3.98 4.29
CA HIS A 78 -10.07 -3.94 5.68
C HIS A 78 -9.61 -2.54 6.07
N LEU A 79 -8.87 -1.87 5.20
CA LEU A 79 -8.37 -0.52 5.50
C LEU A 79 -9.53 0.46 5.67
N VAL A 80 -10.52 0.36 4.80
CA VAL A 80 -11.66 1.27 4.88
C VAL A 80 -12.42 1.05 6.17
N GLN A 81 -12.63 -0.20 6.55
CA GLN A 81 -13.40 -0.49 7.75
C GLN A 81 -12.65 -0.19 9.02
N THR A 82 -11.33 -0.30 9.00
CA THR A 82 -10.54 -0.23 10.22
C THR A 82 -9.92 1.13 10.46
N TYR A 83 -9.44 1.79 9.40
CA TYR A 83 -8.60 2.97 9.58
C TYR A 83 -9.13 4.25 8.97
N TYR A 84 -9.98 4.18 7.95
CA TYR A 84 -10.32 5.37 7.18
C TYR A 84 -10.93 6.50 8.01
N ASP A 85 -11.71 6.18 9.01
CA ASP A 85 -12.36 7.22 9.80
C ASP A 85 -11.41 7.92 10.77
N ASP A 86 -10.35 7.24 11.16
CA ASP A 86 -9.49 7.74 12.24
C ASP A 86 -8.14 8.25 11.77
N TYR A 87 -7.73 7.95 10.56
CA TYR A 87 -6.40 8.30 10.08
C TYR A 87 -6.46 8.91 8.70
N ALA A 88 -5.51 9.79 8.41
CA ALA A 88 -5.36 10.28 7.05
C ALA A 88 -4.81 9.15 6.19
N MET A 89 -5.49 8.84 5.10
CA MET A 89 -5.10 7.70 4.28
C MET A 89 -5.61 7.90 2.86
N ILE A 90 -4.73 7.62 1.90
CA ILE A 90 -5.08 7.61 0.48
C ILE A 90 -4.78 6.21 -0.02
N VAL A 91 -5.72 5.61 -0.72
CA VAL A 91 -5.53 4.25 -1.25
C VAL A 91 -5.96 4.24 -2.70
N PHE A 92 -5.14 3.67 -3.55
CA PHE A 92 -5.54 3.51 -4.95
C PHE A 92 -4.89 2.28 -5.56
N LEU A 93 -5.48 1.82 -6.66
CA LEU A 93 -5.01 0.67 -7.39
C LEU A 93 -4.60 1.07 -8.78
N SER A 94 -3.58 0.40 -9.31
CA SER A 94 -3.26 0.49 -10.71
C SER A 94 -2.87 -0.90 -11.22
N ASP A 95 -2.93 -1.07 -12.52
CA ASP A 95 -2.50 -2.32 -13.13
C ASP A 95 -1.02 -2.23 -13.45
N VAL A 96 -0.31 -3.31 -13.19
CA VAL A 96 1.11 -3.41 -13.52
C VAL A 96 1.37 -4.76 -14.15
N GLU A 97 2.41 -4.83 -14.95
CA GLU A 97 2.88 -6.11 -15.44
C GLU A 97 4.13 -6.49 -14.69
N VAL A 98 4.17 -7.70 -14.19
CA VAL A 98 5.30 -8.16 -13.39
C VAL A 98 6.05 -9.25 -14.14
N ILE A 99 7.34 -9.36 -13.84
CA ILE A 99 8.19 -10.31 -14.53
C ILE A 99 8.29 -11.62 -13.78
N ARG A 100 8.20 -11.63 -12.48
CA ARG A 100 8.19 -12.86 -11.70
C ARG A 100 6.87 -12.98 -10.98
N PRO A 101 5.83 -13.42 -11.69
CA PRO A 101 4.49 -13.39 -11.10
C PRO A 101 4.31 -14.28 -9.87
N ASP A 102 5.15 -15.29 -9.71
CA ASP A 102 5.06 -16.14 -8.54
C ASP A 102 5.46 -15.45 -7.24
N LYS A 103 6.10 -14.29 -7.34
CA LYS A 103 6.47 -13.53 -6.15
C LYS A 103 5.34 -12.65 -5.63
N PHE A 104 4.29 -12.57 -6.39
CA PHE A 104 3.20 -11.68 -6.06
C PHE A 104 1.88 -12.43 -6.09
#